data_e63569eb96e72f540014fb7b7885d39c
#
_entry.id   e63569eb96e72f540014fb7b7885d39c
#
_cell.length_a   1.000
_cell.length_b   1.000
_cell.length_c   1.000
_cell.angle_alpha   90.00
_cell.angle_beta   90.00
_cell.angle_gamma   90.00
#
_symmetry.space_group_name_H-M   'P 1'
#
loop_
_entity.id
_entity.type
_entity.pdbx_description
1 polymer ?
#
loop_
_entity_poly.entity_id
_entity_poly.type
_entity_poly.pdbx_seq_one_letter_code
_entity_poly.pdbx_strand_id
1 'polypeptide(L)'
;RFPLLIKFIDARQDLSIQVHPDDELSAKRHGKMGKNEMWYVVNADRGSQLIAGFRREINVADYAEKVADGSIEEDLNKVNVSEGDCFYIPAGRVHGIGAGMVIAEIQQTSDVTYRIYDYLRRDRDGNLRELYCSEQELGFLQRTGEFRNRLAQETNKQTIDKATSES
;
A
#
# COMPACT_ATOMS: atom_id res chain seq x y z
N ARG A 1 -9.32 -7.41 23.16
CA ARG A 1 -8.79 -7.92 21.87
C ARG A 1 -7.41 -7.31 21.66
N PHE A 2 -6.44 -8.11 21.24
CA PHE A 2 -5.10 -7.60 20.93
C PHE A 2 -5.17 -6.67 19.70
N PRO A 3 -4.61 -5.46 19.74
CA PRO A 3 -4.85 -4.44 18.72
C PRO A 3 -4.02 -4.62 17.43
N LEU A 4 -3.10 -5.59 17.41
CA LEU A 4 -2.22 -5.85 16.30
C LEU A 4 -2.48 -7.24 15.69
N LEU A 5 -2.24 -7.34 14.39
CA LEU A 5 -2.22 -8.58 13.64
C LEU A 5 -0.85 -8.71 12.96
N ILE A 6 -0.23 -9.88 13.10
CA ILE A 6 1.05 -10.20 12.45
C ILE A 6 0.78 -11.29 11.42
N LYS A 7 1.28 -11.10 10.20
CA LYS A 7 1.17 -12.06 9.10
C LYS A 7 2.52 -12.25 8.43
N PHE A 8 2.73 -13.43 7.87
CA PHE A 8 3.77 -13.66 6.88
C PHE A 8 3.12 -13.76 5.50
N ILE A 9 3.64 -13.01 4.54
CA ILE A 9 3.14 -12.94 3.16
C ILE A 9 4.26 -13.41 2.25
N ASP A 10 4.06 -14.55 1.58
CA ASP A 10 4.92 -15.05 0.51
C ASP A 10 4.33 -14.60 -0.83
N ALA A 11 4.91 -13.56 -1.41
CA ALA A 11 4.41 -12.91 -2.62
C ALA A 11 5.03 -13.54 -3.87
N ARG A 12 4.40 -14.56 -4.44
CA ARG A 12 4.83 -15.19 -5.70
C ARG A 12 4.51 -14.36 -6.94
N GLN A 13 3.60 -13.40 -6.83
CA GLN A 13 3.23 -12.46 -7.87
C GLN A 13 2.87 -11.13 -7.22
N ASP A 14 2.84 -10.07 -8.01
CA ASP A 14 2.48 -8.74 -7.53
C ASP A 14 1.08 -8.77 -6.90
N LEU A 15 0.97 -8.26 -5.68
CA LEU A 15 -0.32 -8.07 -5.02
C LEU A 15 -0.96 -6.77 -5.52
N SER A 16 -2.30 -6.68 -5.39
CA SER A 16 -3.03 -5.48 -5.81
C SER A 16 -2.52 -4.22 -5.12
N ILE A 17 -2.56 -3.11 -5.84
CA ILE A 17 -2.30 -1.80 -5.28
C ILE A 17 -3.50 -1.36 -4.45
N GLN A 18 -3.25 -0.90 -3.24
CA GLN A 18 -4.30 -0.60 -2.27
C GLN A 18 -3.96 0.60 -1.39
N VAL A 19 -4.96 1.11 -0.70
CA VAL A 19 -4.85 2.12 0.34
C VAL A 19 -5.78 1.79 1.49
N HIS A 20 -5.40 2.16 2.70
CA HIS A 20 -6.21 1.95 3.90
C HIS A 20 -6.63 3.28 4.51
N PRO A 21 -7.85 3.37 5.08
CA PRO A 21 -8.29 4.55 5.81
C PRO A 21 -7.60 4.65 7.18
N ASP A 22 -7.54 5.86 7.72
CA ASP A 22 -7.19 6.08 9.12
C ASP A 22 -8.33 5.70 10.07
N ASP A 23 -8.11 5.86 11.38
CA ASP A 23 -9.10 5.51 12.39
C ASP A 23 -10.38 6.33 12.27
N GLU A 24 -10.29 7.63 11.97
CA GLU A 24 -11.44 8.52 11.87
C GLU A 24 -12.34 8.15 10.68
N LEU A 25 -11.75 8.01 9.51
CA LEU A 25 -12.48 7.64 8.29
C LEU A 25 -13.06 6.23 8.40
N SER A 26 -12.27 5.29 8.91
CA SER A 26 -12.70 3.91 9.07
C SER A 26 -13.85 3.79 10.07
N ALA A 27 -13.78 4.48 11.20
CA ALA A 27 -14.87 4.52 12.18
C ALA A 27 -16.14 5.12 11.56
N LYS A 28 -16.02 6.22 10.83
CA LYS A 28 -17.16 6.92 10.21
C LYS A 28 -17.86 6.09 9.15
N ARG A 29 -17.11 5.39 8.30
CA ARG A 29 -17.65 4.66 7.14
C ARG A 29 -17.99 3.22 7.41
N HIS A 30 -17.22 2.56 8.28
CA HIS A 30 -17.25 1.11 8.46
C HIS A 30 -17.48 0.70 9.91
N GLY A 31 -17.45 1.65 10.88
CA GLY A 31 -17.52 1.31 12.30
C GLY A 31 -16.32 0.47 12.77
N LYS A 32 -15.17 0.61 12.11
CA LYS A 32 -13.95 -0.19 12.33
C LYS A 32 -12.75 0.73 12.62
N MET A 33 -11.64 0.11 13.04
CA MET A 33 -10.35 0.78 13.15
C MET A 33 -9.78 1.06 11.77
N GLY A 34 -8.88 2.05 11.69
CA GLY A 34 -8.02 2.28 10.55
C GLY A 34 -6.97 1.18 10.38
N LYS A 35 -6.08 1.33 9.41
CA LYS A 35 -5.08 0.32 9.14
C LYS A 35 -3.74 0.96 8.79
N ASN A 36 -2.91 1.15 9.82
CA ASN A 36 -1.50 1.40 9.65
C ASN A 36 -0.77 0.05 9.62
N GLU A 37 0.31 -0.02 8.85
CA GLU A 37 1.11 -1.23 8.69
C GLU A 37 2.59 -0.92 8.85
N MET A 38 3.33 -1.93 9.25
CA MET A 38 4.78 -1.98 9.15
C MET A 38 5.16 -3.29 8.47
N TRP A 39 6.06 -3.23 7.52
CA TRP A 39 6.56 -4.38 6.78
C TRP A 39 8.04 -4.58 7.06
N TYR A 40 8.41 -5.80 7.42
CA TYR A 40 9.79 -6.23 7.49
C TYR A 40 10.04 -7.25 6.37
N VAL A 41 11.05 -7.01 5.55
CA VAL A 41 11.43 -7.90 4.44
C VAL A 41 12.23 -9.06 5.01
N VAL A 42 11.61 -10.24 5.10
CA VAL A 42 12.23 -11.47 5.62
C VAL A 42 13.16 -12.09 4.58
N ASN A 43 12.75 -12.02 3.30
CA ASN A 43 13.53 -12.49 2.15
C ASN A 43 13.09 -11.71 0.91
N ALA A 44 14.01 -11.47 -0.02
CA ALA A 44 13.71 -10.84 -1.30
C ALA A 44 14.61 -11.41 -2.40
N ASP A 45 14.02 -11.80 -3.51
CA ASP A 45 14.73 -12.14 -4.73
C ASP A 45 15.42 -10.90 -5.31
N ARG A 46 16.48 -11.11 -6.08
CA ARG A 46 17.19 -10.02 -6.71
C ARG A 46 16.29 -9.24 -7.66
N GLY A 47 16.15 -7.94 -7.39
CA GLY A 47 15.33 -7.03 -8.20
C GLY A 47 13.87 -6.96 -7.77
N SER A 48 13.48 -7.61 -6.67
CA SER A 48 12.15 -7.43 -6.08
C SER A 48 11.90 -5.98 -5.69
N GLN A 49 10.67 -5.53 -5.90
CA GLN A 49 10.25 -4.16 -5.64
C GLN A 49 8.91 -4.14 -4.91
N LEU A 50 8.71 -3.16 -4.06
CA LEU A 50 7.40 -2.82 -3.53
C LEU A 50 6.94 -1.44 -4.03
N ILE A 51 5.68 -1.17 -3.85
CA ILE A 51 5.09 0.13 -4.17
C ILE A 51 4.87 0.90 -2.87
N ALA A 52 5.36 2.14 -2.81
CA ALA A 52 5.19 3.04 -1.66
C ALA A 52 4.84 4.46 -2.14
N GLY A 53 3.57 4.69 -2.46
CA GLY A 53 3.05 5.96 -2.95
C GLY A 53 3.11 6.12 -4.47
N PHE A 54 2.84 7.34 -4.90
CA PHE A 54 3.02 7.77 -6.29
C PHE A 54 4.33 8.56 -6.46
N ARG A 55 4.85 8.59 -7.66
CA ARG A 55 6.05 9.37 -8.02
C ARG A 55 5.75 10.87 -8.18
N ARG A 56 4.48 11.21 -8.43
CA ARG A 56 3.97 12.59 -8.62
C ARG A 56 2.54 12.71 -8.14
N GLU A 57 2.05 13.92 -7.98
CA GLU A 57 0.63 14.14 -7.73
C GLU A 57 -0.21 13.68 -8.92
N ILE A 58 -1.34 13.04 -8.60
CA ILE A 58 -2.34 12.59 -9.57
C ILE A 58 -3.68 13.17 -9.11
N ASN A 59 -4.36 13.87 -10.01
CA ASN A 59 -5.72 14.34 -9.74
C ASN A 59 -6.74 13.21 -9.99
N VAL A 60 -7.97 13.39 -9.49
CA VAL A 60 -9.02 12.34 -9.56
C VAL A 60 -9.38 11.97 -10.99
N ALA A 61 -9.45 12.95 -11.90
CA ALA A 61 -9.83 12.71 -13.29
C ALA A 61 -8.78 11.87 -14.01
N ASP A 62 -7.50 12.28 -13.91
CA ASP A 62 -6.38 11.54 -14.51
C ASP A 62 -6.25 10.13 -13.91
N TYR A 63 -6.55 9.98 -12.61
CA TYR A 63 -6.51 8.70 -11.94
C TYR A 63 -7.47 7.69 -12.56
N ALA A 64 -8.74 8.07 -12.76
CA ALA A 64 -9.76 7.18 -13.30
C ALA A 64 -9.39 6.67 -14.71
N GLU A 65 -8.90 7.58 -15.58
CA GLU A 65 -8.42 7.24 -16.92
C GLU A 65 -7.23 6.28 -16.86
N LYS A 66 -6.22 6.61 -16.05
CA LYS A 66 -5.00 5.80 -15.90
C LYS A 66 -5.23 4.41 -15.30
N VAL A 67 -6.20 4.27 -14.42
CA VAL A 67 -6.59 2.95 -13.90
C VAL A 67 -7.28 2.13 -14.98
N ALA A 68 -8.13 2.75 -15.81
CA ALA A 68 -8.87 2.07 -16.85
C ALA A 68 -7.96 1.52 -17.97
N ASP A 69 -6.91 2.26 -18.35
CA ASP A 69 -5.98 1.88 -19.40
C ASP A 69 -4.69 1.19 -18.89
N GLY A 70 -4.47 1.20 -17.56
CA GLY A 70 -3.30 0.60 -16.92
C GLY A 70 -2.09 1.52 -16.80
N SER A 71 -2.11 2.71 -17.38
CA SER A 71 -0.96 3.65 -17.35
C SER A 71 -0.68 4.20 -15.95
N ILE A 72 -1.54 3.94 -14.96
CA ILE A 72 -1.30 4.25 -13.55
C ILE A 72 0.01 3.64 -13.04
N GLU A 73 0.47 2.53 -13.61
CA GLU A 73 1.71 1.87 -13.23
C GLU A 73 2.95 2.73 -13.43
N GLU A 74 2.92 3.66 -14.38
CA GLU A 74 4.02 4.60 -14.64
C GLU A 74 4.16 5.64 -13.52
N ASP A 75 3.07 5.90 -12.81
CA ASP A 75 3.02 6.88 -11.74
C ASP A 75 3.29 6.27 -10.35
N LEU A 76 3.31 4.94 -10.24
CA LEU A 76 3.62 4.26 -8.98
C LEU A 76 5.10 4.41 -8.62
N ASN A 77 5.35 4.70 -7.34
CA ASN A 77 6.71 4.76 -6.82
C ASN A 77 7.19 3.34 -6.45
N LYS A 78 8.00 2.76 -7.32
CA LYS A 78 8.62 1.44 -7.17
C LYS A 78 9.92 1.58 -6.39
N VAL A 79 10.05 0.85 -5.28
CA VAL A 79 11.20 0.85 -4.38
C VAL A 79 11.85 -0.53 -4.40
N ASN A 80 13.14 -0.59 -4.73
CA ASN A 80 13.91 -1.83 -4.62
C ASN A 80 14.02 -2.23 -3.15
N VAL A 81 13.93 -3.52 -2.88
CA VAL A 81 14.01 -4.06 -1.53
C VAL A 81 15.11 -5.09 -1.39
N SER A 82 15.59 -5.23 -0.16
CA SER A 82 16.53 -6.26 0.26
C SER A 82 16.07 -6.88 1.57
N GLU A 83 16.52 -8.08 1.86
CA GLU A 83 16.33 -8.70 3.17
C GLU A 83 16.77 -7.75 4.30
N GLY A 84 15.97 -7.63 5.35
CA GLY A 84 16.20 -6.75 6.49
C GLY A 84 15.64 -5.34 6.34
N ASP A 85 15.18 -4.95 5.15
CA ASP A 85 14.54 -3.64 4.97
C ASP A 85 13.23 -3.58 5.75
N CYS A 86 12.92 -2.37 6.24
CA CYS A 86 11.71 -2.11 7.02
C CYS A 86 10.96 -0.90 6.47
N PHE A 87 9.65 -1.03 6.32
CA PHE A 87 8.80 0.03 5.74
C PHE A 87 7.61 0.32 6.65
N TYR A 88 7.44 1.58 7.03
CA TYR A 88 6.21 2.03 7.64
C TYR A 88 5.22 2.49 6.57
N ILE A 89 4.04 1.90 6.56
CA ILE A 89 2.94 2.19 5.65
C ILE A 89 1.80 2.84 6.45
N PRO A 90 1.80 4.17 6.60
CA PRO A 90 0.70 4.85 7.28
C PRO A 90 -0.59 4.73 6.47
N ALA A 91 -1.73 4.80 7.15
CA ALA A 91 -3.03 4.99 6.52
C ALA A 91 -2.97 6.16 5.50
N GLY A 92 -3.69 6.03 4.38
CA GLY A 92 -3.67 6.99 3.28
C GLY A 92 -2.50 6.83 2.29
N ARG A 93 -1.51 5.98 2.57
CA ARG A 93 -0.42 5.69 1.61
C ARG A 93 -0.85 4.61 0.63
N VAL A 94 -0.78 4.92 -0.66
CA VAL A 94 -0.91 3.91 -1.72
C VAL A 94 0.28 2.96 -1.65
N HIS A 95 0.03 1.66 -1.67
CA HIS A 95 1.07 0.66 -1.52
C HIS A 95 0.73 -0.66 -2.20
N GLY A 96 1.74 -1.48 -2.41
CA GLY A 96 1.61 -2.84 -2.93
C GLY A 96 2.89 -3.62 -2.75
N ILE A 97 2.75 -4.92 -2.52
CA ILE A 97 3.86 -5.86 -2.40
C ILE A 97 4.10 -6.48 -3.78
N GLY A 98 5.30 -6.32 -4.32
CA GLY A 98 5.69 -6.95 -5.57
C GLY A 98 6.08 -8.42 -5.40
N ALA A 99 6.26 -9.11 -6.50
CA ALA A 99 6.64 -10.51 -6.53
C ALA A 99 8.05 -10.75 -5.98
N GLY A 100 8.30 -11.99 -5.55
CA GLY A 100 9.62 -12.48 -5.18
C GLY A 100 10.08 -12.06 -3.79
N MET A 101 9.16 -11.81 -2.86
CA MET A 101 9.56 -11.48 -1.49
C MET A 101 8.66 -12.13 -0.44
N VAL A 102 9.25 -12.35 0.74
CA VAL A 102 8.55 -12.74 1.96
C VAL A 102 8.57 -11.58 2.93
N ILE A 103 7.40 -11.15 3.36
CA ILE A 103 7.21 -10.01 4.27
C ILE A 103 6.58 -10.47 5.57
N ALA A 104 7.10 -10.01 6.70
CA ALA A 104 6.39 -9.99 7.97
C ALA A 104 5.62 -8.65 8.07
N GLU A 105 4.30 -8.70 7.97
CA GLU A 105 3.42 -7.56 8.08
C GLU A 105 2.87 -7.46 9.50
N ILE A 106 3.11 -6.34 10.16
CA ILE A 106 2.54 -5.98 11.45
C ILE A 106 1.54 -4.86 11.20
N GLN A 107 0.26 -5.07 11.49
CA GLN A 107 -0.80 -4.12 11.20
C GLN A 107 -1.78 -3.93 12.35
N GLN A 108 -2.53 -2.82 12.34
CA GLN A 108 -3.72 -2.69 13.17
C GLN A 108 -4.73 -3.78 12.79
N THR A 109 -5.53 -4.25 13.77
CA THR A 109 -6.53 -5.30 13.55
C THR A 109 -7.75 -4.74 12.79
N SER A 110 -7.56 -4.48 11.50
CA SER A 110 -8.58 -4.00 10.57
C SER A 110 -8.48 -4.78 9.26
N ASP A 111 -9.62 -4.97 8.61
CA ASP A 111 -9.77 -5.60 7.30
C ASP A 111 -10.20 -4.59 6.21
N VAL A 112 -10.29 -3.29 6.56
CA VAL A 112 -10.72 -2.27 5.63
C VAL A 112 -9.62 -1.98 4.63
N THR A 113 -9.91 -2.24 3.35
CA THR A 113 -8.98 -2.08 2.24
C THR A 113 -9.70 -1.52 1.04
N TYR A 114 -9.16 -0.46 0.46
CA TYR A 114 -9.59 0.07 -0.83
C TYR A 114 -8.60 -0.39 -1.89
N ARG A 115 -9.02 -1.32 -2.77
CA ARG A 115 -8.20 -1.75 -3.91
C ARG A 115 -8.28 -0.71 -4.99
N ILE A 116 -7.12 -0.12 -5.32
CA ILE A 116 -6.98 0.96 -6.29
C ILE A 116 -6.77 0.40 -7.69
N TYR A 117 -5.92 -0.61 -7.83
CA TYR A 117 -5.53 -1.19 -9.11
C TYR A 117 -5.08 -2.62 -8.94
N ASP A 118 -5.32 -3.48 -9.92
CA ASP A 118 -4.98 -4.90 -9.89
C ASP A 118 -4.39 -5.41 -11.21
N TYR A 119 -3.59 -4.60 -11.89
CA TYR A 119 -2.86 -4.95 -13.12
C TYR A 119 -3.76 -5.47 -14.24
N LEU A 120 -5.01 -5.01 -14.30
CA LEU A 120 -6.04 -5.46 -15.26
C LEU A 120 -6.24 -6.98 -15.27
N ARG A 121 -5.92 -7.66 -14.16
CA ARG A 121 -6.07 -9.11 -14.03
C ARG A 121 -7.53 -9.51 -14.06
N ARG A 122 -7.78 -10.62 -14.75
CA ARG A 122 -9.10 -11.20 -14.86
C ARG A 122 -9.23 -12.41 -13.95
N ASP A 123 -10.43 -12.62 -13.44
CA ASP A 123 -10.81 -13.83 -12.72
C ASP A 123 -11.00 -15.02 -13.68
N ARG A 124 -11.42 -16.16 -13.14
CA ARG A 124 -11.65 -17.39 -13.93
C ARG A 124 -12.79 -17.24 -14.95
N ASP A 125 -13.69 -16.31 -14.71
CA ASP A 125 -14.85 -16.04 -15.57
C ASP A 125 -14.56 -14.94 -16.61
N GLY A 126 -13.33 -14.43 -16.62
CA GLY A 126 -12.87 -13.40 -17.55
C GLY A 126 -13.19 -11.97 -17.13
N ASN A 127 -13.74 -11.74 -15.93
CA ASN A 127 -14.07 -10.42 -15.42
C ASN A 127 -12.85 -9.77 -14.78
N LEU A 128 -12.73 -8.43 -14.90
CA LEU A 128 -11.77 -7.68 -14.11
C LEU A 128 -12.14 -7.77 -12.63
N ARG A 129 -11.12 -7.82 -11.77
CA ARG A 129 -11.35 -7.80 -10.33
C ARG A 129 -11.95 -6.45 -9.92
N GLU A 130 -12.89 -6.51 -9.00
CA GLU A 130 -13.55 -5.32 -8.48
C GLU A 130 -12.54 -4.38 -7.81
N LEU A 131 -12.59 -3.11 -8.20
CA LEU A 131 -11.85 -2.02 -7.58
C LEU A 131 -12.79 -1.32 -6.59
N TYR A 132 -12.37 -1.24 -5.35
CA TYR A 132 -13.19 -0.72 -4.25
C TYR A 132 -13.09 0.81 -4.08
N CYS A 133 -12.40 1.48 -4.98
CA CYS A 133 -12.19 2.91 -4.94
C CYS A 133 -12.96 3.57 -6.09
N SER A 134 -14.21 3.95 -5.84
CA SER A 134 -14.97 4.80 -6.77
C SER A 134 -14.34 6.20 -6.84
N GLU A 135 -14.61 6.94 -7.90
CA GLU A 135 -14.18 8.36 -8.03
C GLU A 135 -14.59 9.20 -6.82
N GLN A 136 -15.76 8.91 -6.24
CA GLN A 136 -16.27 9.60 -5.04
C GLN A 136 -15.42 9.29 -3.81
N GLU A 137 -14.96 8.05 -3.65
CA GLU A 137 -14.10 7.64 -2.54
C GLU A 137 -12.70 8.22 -2.68
N LEU A 138 -12.14 8.23 -3.91
CA LEU A 138 -10.87 8.88 -4.19
C LEU A 138 -10.92 10.38 -3.94
N GLY A 139 -11.96 11.06 -4.41
CA GLY A 139 -12.15 12.48 -4.16
C GLY A 139 -12.30 12.81 -2.67
N PHE A 140 -12.83 11.88 -1.87
CA PHE A 140 -12.90 12.04 -0.42
C PHE A 140 -11.51 11.86 0.22
N LEU A 141 -10.78 10.80 -0.14
CA LEU A 141 -9.43 10.54 0.35
C LEU A 141 -8.48 11.71 0.06
N GLN A 142 -8.54 12.28 -1.14
CA GLN A 142 -7.78 13.49 -1.48
C GLN A 142 -8.13 14.71 -0.62
N ARG A 143 -9.43 14.93 -0.36
CA ARG A 143 -9.89 16.06 0.47
C ARG A 143 -9.49 15.94 1.93
N THR A 144 -9.44 14.72 2.46
CA THR A 144 -9.01 14.46 3.84
C THR A 144 -7.49 14.46 4.01
N GLY A 145 -6.74 14.59 2.91
CA GLY A 145 -5.28 14.53 2.93
C GLY A 145 -4.70 13.13 3.06
N GLU A 146 -5.52 12.09 3.09
CA GLU A 146 -5.10 10.69 3.19
C GLU A 146 -4.40 10.20 1.91
N PHE A 147 -4.63 10.86 0.79
CA PHE A 147 -3.97 10.64 -0.49
C PHE A 147 -2.71 11.50 -0.67
N ARG A 148 -2.25 12.17 0.40
CA ARG A 148 -1.03 12.97 0.30
C ARG A 148 0.15 12.09 -0.04
N ASN A 149 0.74 12.42 -1.17
CA ASN A 149 2.01 11.92 -1.64
C ASN A 149 3.12 12.29 -0.65
N ARG A 150 3.29 11.55 0.42
CA ARG A 150 4.57 11.56 1.10
C ARG A 150 5.50 10.75 0.23
N LEU A 151 6.34 11.48 -0.52
CA LEU A 151 7.44 10.91 -1.27
C LEU A 151 8.15 9.87 -0.40
N ALA A 152 8.59 8.78 -1.01
CA ALA A 152 9.29 7.66 -0.40
C ALA A 152 10.58 8.03 0.38
N GLN A 153 10.92 9.31 0.49
CA GLN A 153 12.03 9.83 1.28
C GLN A 153 11.90 9.58 2.79
N GLU A 154 10.73 9.18 3.28
CA GLU A 154 10.52 8.74 4.67
C GLU A 154 10.53 7.21 4.84
N THR A 155 11.08 6.47 3.88
CA THR A 155 11.50 5.10 4.14
C THR A 155 12.61 5.18 5.18
N ASN A 156 12.24 4.83 6.41
CA ASN A 156 13.08 5.00 7.60
C ASN A 156 14.23 3.97 7.64
N LYS A 157 15.04 3.88 6.58
CA LYS A 157 16.36 3.26 6.66
C LYS A 157 17.21 3.93 7.76
N GLN A 158 17.00 5.26 7.93
CA GLN A 158 17.75 6.05 8.93
C GLN A 158 17.32 5.85 10.39
N THR A 159 16.10 5.38 10.67
CA THR A 159 15.64 5.25 12.06
C THR A 159 16.09 3.93 12.69
N ILE A 160 16.24 2.88 11.90
CA ILE A 160 16.72 1.58 12.37
C ILE A 160 18.24 1.61 12.57
N ASP A 161 18.99 2.23 11.66
CA ASP A 161 20.44 2.40 11.79
C ASP A 161 20.83 3.22 13.04
N LYS A 162 20.01 4.18 13.46
CA LYS A 162 20.21 4.89 14.72
C LYS A 162 19.89 4.04 15.95
N ALA A 163 18.83 3.27 15.94
CA ALA A 163 18.43 2.42 17.07
C ALA A 163 19.41 1.26 17.32
N THR A 164 20.09 0.77 16.27
CA THR A 164 21.10 -0.27 16.37
C THR A 164 22.50 0.25 16.66
N SER A 165 22.78 1.53 16.47
CA SER A 165 24.08 2.14 16.77
C SER A 165 24.19 2.69 18.19
N GLU A 166 23.10 2.76 18.94
CA GLU A 166 23.05 3.22 20.35
C GLU A 166 22.86 2.09 21.37
N SER A 167 22.90 0.83 20.92
CA SER A 167 22.94 -0.38 21.76
C SER A 167 24.29 -1.08 21.62
#